data_a153c88a55a95edd306567ed183955ef
#
_entry.id   a153c88a55a95edd306567ed183955ef
#
_cell.length_a   1.000
_cell.length_b   1.000
_cell.length_c   1.000
_cell.angle_alpha   90.00
_cell.angle_beta   90.00
_cell.angle_gamma   90.00
#
_symmetry.space_group_name_H-M   'P 1'
#
loop_
_entity.id
_entity.type
_entity.pdbx_description
1 polymer ?
#
loop_
_entity_poly.entity_id
_entity_poly.type
_entity_poly.pdbx_seq_one_letter_code
_entity_poly.pdbx_strand_id
1 'polypeptide(L)'
;MGFNSTHPMRIAVLHVELHIPYSQSLKDKRMVLRRVKDRLQKFNVAVAEVEHQELWQRAGLGIVAISTTAEHVERELSAAADEIDRVEPGLITRTEVEFLA
;
A
#
# COMPACT_ATOMS: atom_id res chain seq x y z
N MET A 1 -7.82 12.64 26.33
CA MET A 1 -6.57 12.71 26.57
C MET A 1 -5.72 12.43 25.40
N GLY A 2 -4.82 13.16 25.04
CA GLY A 2 -3.96 12.97 23.92
C GLY A 2 -2.68 12.27 24.28
N PHE A 3 -1.94 11.90 23.24
CA PHE A 3 -0.61 11.36 23.42
C PHE A 3 0.35 12.48 23.77
N ASN A 4 1.33 12.13 24.55
CA ASN A 4 2.41 13.02 24.86
C ASN A 4 3.32 13.15 23.64
N SER A 5 3.73 14.37 23.31
CA SER A 5 4.57 14.63 22.13
C SER A 5 5.96 14.01 22.25
N THR A 6 6.37 13.53 23.45
CA THR A 6 7.66 12.86 23.62
C THR A 6 7.64 11.40 23.19
N HIS A 7 6.46 10.82 22.94
CA HIS A 7 6.39 9.46 22.44
C HIS A 7 6.85 9.40 20.99
N PRO A 8 7.89 8.63 20.69
CA PRO A 8 8.30 8.49 19.31
C PRO A 8 7.28 7.65 18.56
N MET A 9 6.62 8.28 17.63
CA MET A 9 5.67 7.58 16.77
C MET A 9 5.86 8.10 15.36
N ARG A 10 6.21 7.20 14.45
CA ARG A 10 6.42 7.54 13.05
C ARG A 10 5.36 6.85 12.22
N ILE A 11 4.76 7.60 11.31
CA ILE A 11 3.69 7.11 10.45
C ILE A 11 4.00 7.56 9.04
N ALA A 12 3.90 6.64 8.08
CA ALA A 12 4.06 6.99 6.68
C ALA A 12 3.07 6.23 5.82
N VAL A 13 2.74 6.82 4.69
CA VAL A 13 1.94 6.18 3.65
C VAL A 13 2.82 5.92 2.44
N LEU A 14 2.70 4.72 1.88
CA LEU A 14 3.26 4.38 0.58
C LEU A 14 2.13 4.49 -0.44
N HIS A 15 2.28 5.39 -1.40
CA HIS A 15 1.37 5.49 -2.53
C HIS A 15 1.87 4.54 -3.60
N VAL A 16 1.00 3.64 -4.07
CA VAL A 16 1.36 2.65 -5.09
C VAL A 16 0.40 2.78 -6.25
N GLU A 17 0.95 3.06 -7.44
CA GLU A 17 0.16 3.04 -8.67
C GLU A 17 0.30 1.69 -9.33
N LEU A 18 -0.82 1.08 -9.68
CA LEU A 18 -0.86 -0.20 -10.39
C LEU A 18 -1.48 -0.01 -11.76
N HIS A 19 -0.91 -0.70 -12.74
CA HIS A 19 -1.51 -0.87 -14.06
C HIS A 19 -1.79 -2.37 -14.25
N ILE A 20 -3.06 -2.70 -14.52
CA ILE A 20 -3.53 -4.07 -14.60
C ILE A 20 -4.09 -4.30 -16.01
N PRO A 21 -3.23 -4.52 -17.02
CA PRO A 21 -3.66 -4.50 -18.42
C PRO A 21 -4.62 -5.62 -18.79
N TYR A 22 -4.61 -6.73 -18.05
CA TYR A 22 -5.51 -7.86 -18.33
C TYR A 22 -6.88 -7.71 -17.69
N SER A 23 -7.10 -6.69 -16.88
CA SER A 23 -8.39 -6.46 -16.24
C SER A 23 -9.37 -5.88 -17.26
N GLN A 24 -10.56 -6.46 -17.34
CA GLN A 24 -11.60 -6.05 -18.30
C GLN A 24 -12.88 -5.59 -17.61
N SER A 25 -12.85 -5.42 -16.29
CA SER A 25 -14.01 -4.98 -15.52
C SER A 25 -13.57 -4.54 -14.14
N LEU A 26 -14.44 -3.83 -13.43
CA LEU A 26 -14.20 -3.52 -12.02
C LEU A 26 -14.15 -4.81 -11.20
N LYS A 27 -14.90 -5.83 -11.59
CA LYS A 27 -14.88 -7.11 -10.89
C LYS A 27 -13.50 -7.76 -11.00
N ASP A 28 -12.91 -7.75 -12.20
CA ASP A 28 -11.55 -8.28 -12.40
C ASP A 28 -10.55 -7.54 -11.53
N LYS A 29 -10.64 -6.21 -11.51
CA LYS A 29 -9.75 -5.41 -10.68
C LYS A 29 -9.91 -5.73 -9.20
N ARG A 30 -11.15 -5.86 -8.72
CA ARG A 30 -11.39 -6.19 -7.32
C ARG A 30 -10.76 -7.52 -6.92
N MET A 31 -10.78 -8.50 -7.83
CA MET A 31 -10.16 -9.79 -7.57
C MET A 31 -8.64 -9.66 -7.40
N VAL A 32 -7.99 -8.87 -8.26
CA VAL A 32 -6.55 -8.60 -8.15
C VAL A 32 -6.25 -7.89 -6.83
N LEU A 33 -7.00 -6.83 -6.52
CA LEU A 33 -6.76 -6.07 -5.30
C LEU A 33 -7.02 -6.88 -4.04
N ARG A 34 -7.99 -7.81 -4.08
CA ARG A 34 -8.24 -8.71 -2.96
C ARG A 34 -7.05 -9.61 -2.70
N ARG A 35 -6.45 -10.18 -3.76
CA ARG A 35 -5.24 -10.99 -3.60
C ARG A 35 -4.10 -10.18 -3.00
N VAL A 36 -3.91 -8.96 -3.47
CA VAL A 36 -2.89 -8.06 -2.93
C VAL A 36 -3.14 -7.80 -1.45
N LYS A 37 -4.36 -7.40 -1.09
CA LYS A 37 -4.69 -7.10 0.30
C LYS A 37 -4.53 -8.32 1.21
N ASP A 38 -4.95 -9.49 0.75
CA ASP A 38 -4.81 -10.72 1.52
C ASP A 38 -3.35 -11.03 1.83
N ARG A 39 -2.48 -10.83 0.84
CA ARG A 39 -1.06 -11.08 1.04
C ARG A 39 -0.41 -10.06 1.96
N LEU A 40 -0.91 -8.83 1.97
CA LEU A 40 -0.36 -7.80 2.83
C LEU A 40 -0.81 -7.93 4.28
N GLN A 41 -1.79 -8.79 4.58
CA GLN A 41 -2.24 -8.99 5.96
C GLN A 41 -1.16 -9.53 6.88
N LYS A 42 -0.13 -10.17 6.35
CA LYS A 42 0.99 -10.64 7.17
C LYS A 42 1.93 -9.52 7.60
N PHE A 43 1.77 -8.33 7.05
CA PHE A 43 2.55 -7.16 7.43
C PHE A 43 1.73 -6.28 8.37
N ASN A 44 2.43 -5.49 9.18
CA ASN A 44 1.77 -4.54 10.07
C ASN A 44 1.45 -3.25 9.33
N VAL A 45 0.51 -3.34 8.38
CA VAL A 45 0.12 -2.22 7.53
C VAL A 45 -1.39 -2.20 7.35
N ALA A 46 -1.92 -1.02 7.03
CA ALA A 46 -3.30 -0.84 6.59
C ALA A 46 -3.28 -0.49 5.10
N VAL A 47 -4.22 -1.03 4.34
CA VAL A 47 -4.25 -0.87 2.88
C VAL A 47 -5.63 -0.45 2.43
N ALA A 48 -5.69 0.52 1.52
CA ALA A 48 -6.95 0.92 0.88
C ALA A 48 -6.70 1.33 -0.56
N GLU A 49 -7.69 1.11 -1.42
CA GLU A 49 -7.69 1.73 -2.74
C GLU A 49 -8.16 3.16 -2.57
N VAL A 50 -7.35 4.12 -2.98
CA VAL A 50 -7.57 5.55 -2.72
C VAL A 50 -7.72 6.38 -3.97
N GLU A 51 -7.36 5.84 -5.14
CA GLU A 51 -7.48 6.53 -6.41
C GLU A 51 -7.91 5.59 -7.52
N HIS A 52 -8.50 6.13 -8.57
CA HIS A 52 -8.89 5.40 -9.78
C HIS A 52 -9.94 4.32 -9.53
N GLN A 53 -10.82 4.52 -8.54
CA GLN A 53 -11.81 3.51 -8.20
C GLN A 53 -12.68 3.09 -9.37
N GLU A 54 -12.94 4.00 -10.31
CA GLU A 54 -13.82 3.74 -11.45
C GLU A 54 -13.10 3.17 -12.67
N LEU A 55 -11.78 3.10 -12.66
CA LEU A 55 -11.01 2.59 -13.79
C LEU A 55 -10.77 1.10 -13.64
N TRP A 56 -10.88 0.38 -14.76
CA TRP A 56 -10.73 -1.09 -14.73
C TRP A 56 -9.29 -1.54 -14.66
N GLN A 57 -8.39 -0.78 -15.26
CA GLN A 57 -7.01 -1.20 -15.48
C GLN A 57 -6.00 -0.41 -14.66
N ARG A 58 -6.47 0.44 -13.76
CA ARG A 58 -5.61 1.22 -12.90
C ARG A 58 -6.14 1.20 -11.47
N ALA A 59 -5.23 1.21 -10.53
CA ALA A 59 -5.56 1.34 -9.11
C ALA A 59 -4.49 2.17 -8.42
N GLY A 60 -4.92 3.03 -7.52
CA GLY A 60 -4.02 3.74 -6.62
C GLY A 60 -4.24 3.23 -5.21
N LEU A 61 -3.21 2.66 -4.59
CA LEU A 61 -3.30 2.15 -3.24
C LEU A 61 -2.58 3.07 -2.27
N GLY A 62 -3.14 3.21 -1.08
CA GLY A 62 -2.44 3.79 0.06
C GLY A 62 -2.13 2.67 1.05
N ILE A 63 -0.88 2.56 1.45
CA ILE A 63 -0.43 1.57 2.43
C ILE A 63 0.23 2.32 3.57
N VAL A 64 -0.33 2.18 4.78
CA VAL A 64 0.14 2.94 5.95
C VAL A 64 0.82 2.00 6.93
N ALA A 65 1.99 2.42 7.40
CA ALA A 65 2.72 1.73 8.46
C ALA A 65 3.02 2.70 9.61
N ILE A 66 3.12 2.14 10.80
CA ILE A 66 3.41 2.89 12.01
C ILE A 66 4.46 2.12 12.83
N SER A 67 5.41 2.85 13.39
CA SER A 67 6.41 2.27 14.28
C SER A 67 7.05 3.37 15.12
N THR A 68 8.06 3.03 15.88
CA THR A 68 8.81 4.00 16.68
C THR A 68 9.97 4.64 15.91
N THR A 69 10.38 4.09 14.77
CA THR A 69 11.48 4.66 13.98
C THR A 69 11.08 4.77 12.52
N ALA A 70 11.63 5.78 11.85
CA ALA A 70 11.43 5.97 10.41
C ALA A 70 11.97 4.80 9.61
N GLU A 71 13.13 4.27 10.01
CA GLU A 71 13.76 3.14 9.32
C GLU A 71 12.88 1.91 9.35
N HIS A 72 12.25 1.63 10.48
CA HIS A 72 11.37 0.47 10.59
C HIS A 72 10.12 0.64 9.72
N VAL A 73 9.54 1.85 9.72
CA VAL A 73 8.39 2.17 8.86
C VAL A 73 8.75 1.98 7.38
N GLU A 74 9.90 2.50 6.98
CA GLU A 74 10.34 2.39 5.60
C GLU A 74 10.58 0.93 5.19
N ARG A 75 11.18 0.13 6.06
CA ARG A 75 11.37 -1.29 5.79
C ARG A 75 10.05 -2.03 5.63
N GLU A 76 9.09 -1.72 6.49
CA GLU A 76 7.77 -2.35 6.42
C GLU A 76 7.07 -2.00 5.10
N LEU A 77 7.12 -0.75 4.70
CA LEU A 77 6.51 -0.31 3.44
C LEU A 77 7.23 -0.89 2.22
N SER A 78 8.56 -0.96 2.28
CA SER A 78 9.34 -1.55 1.20
C SER A 78 9.04 -3.04 1.05
N ALA A 79 8.91 -3.74 2.18
CA ALA A 79 8.56 -5.16 2.16
C ALA A 79 7.16 -5.37 1.59
N ALA A 80 6.23 -4.47 1.90
CA ALA A 80 4.87 -4.54 1.35
C ALA A 80 4.89 -4.36 -0.18
N ALA A 81 5.66 -3.40 -0.69
CA ALA A 81 5.80 -3.20 -2.13
C ALA A 81 6.41 -4.41 -2.81
N ASP A 82 7.44 -5.00 -2.21
CA ASP A 82 8.07 -6.22 -2.74
C ASP A 82 7.08 -7.38 -2.78
N GLU A 83 6.23 -7.48 -1.77
CA GLU A 83 5.21 -8.53 -1.73
C GLU A 83 4.19 -8.36 -2.86
N ILE A 84 3.76 -7.13 -3.13
CA ILE A 84 2.86 -6.85 -4.25
C ILE A 84 3.50 -7.31 -5.56
N ASP A 85 4.76 -6.94 -5.76
CA ASP A 85 5.46 -7.30 -7.00
C ASP A 85 5.68 -8.80 -7.12
N ARG A 86 5.81 -9.51 -6.00
CA ARG A 86 5.96 -10.96 -6.01
C ARG A 86 4.65 -11.66 -6.35
N VAL A 87 3.53 -11.15 -5.86
CA VAL A 87 2.20 -11.75 -6.07
C VAL A 87 1.65 -11.42 -7.44
N GLU A 88 1.83 -10.18 -7.87
CA GLU A 88 1.35 -9.68 -9.15
C GLU A 88 2.51 -8.97 -9.86
N PRO A 89 3.41 -9.74 -10.50
CA PRO A 89 4.62 -9.16 -11.09
C PRO A 89 4.32 -8.13 -12.17
N GLY A 90 5.06 -7.03 -12.14
CA GLY A 90 5.03 -6.04 -13.20
C GLY A 90 3.86 -5.07 -13.17
N LEU A 91 3.02 -5.09 -12.14
CA LEU A 91 1.87 -4.19 -12.08
C LEU A 91 2.21 -2.82 -11.50
N ILE A 92 3.23 -2.73 -10.63
CA ILE A 92 3.59 -1.46 -10.02
C ILE A 92 4.25 -0.54 -11.06
N THR A 93 3.66 0.63 -11.27
CA THR A 93 4.21 1.62 -12.20
C THR A 93 4.87 2.79 -11.47
N ARG A 94 4.49 3.04 -10.21
CA ARG A 94 5.04 4.14 -9.44
C ARG A 94 4.83 3.89 -7.95
N THR A 95 5.81 4.30 -7.14
CA THR A 95 5.67 4.31 -5.69
C THR A 95 6.22 5.63 -5.15
N GLU A 96 5.62 6.09 -4.05
CA GLU A 96 6.07 7.30 -3.37
C GLU A 96 5.77 7.15 -1.89
N VAL A 97 6.76 7.48 -1.04
CA VAL A 97 6.58 7.45 0.42
C VAL A 97 6.39 8.86 0.94
N GLU A 98 5.41 9.04 1.80
CA GLU A 98 5.15 10.30 2.45
C GLU A 98 5.02 10.07 3.96
N PHE A 99 5.85 10.74 4.75
CA PHE A 99 5.72 10.67 6.20
C PHE A 99 4.64 11.63 6.68
N LEU A 100 3.75 11.13 7.51
CA LEU A 100 2.66 11.90 8.09
C LEU A 100 2.98 12.32 9.53
N ALA A 101 3.89 11.61 10.14
CA ALA A 101 4.36 11.94 11.49
C ALA A 101 5.76 11.38 11.73
#